data_4e9c50c1a9cd8fa991a04cd3b7901b4e
#
_entry.id   4e9c50c1a9cd8fa991a04cd3b7901b4e
#
_cell.length_a   1.000
_cell.length_b   1.000
_cell.length_c   1.000
_cell.angle_alpha   90.00
_cell.angle_beta   90.00
_cell.angle_gamma   90.00
#
_symmetry.space_group_name_H-M   'P 1'
#
loop_
_entity.id
_entity.type
_entity.pdbx_description
1 polymer ?
#
loop_
_entity_poly.entity_id
_entity_poly.type
_entity_poly.pdbx_seq_one_letter_code
_entity_poly.pdbx_strand_id
1 'polypeptide(L)'
;MYCPKCGSQNSEGAKVCRSCSKPLPVLSDISQAGVKTSALAIWSFVLALIGLFTLMITALPALICGIIGLVKIGKSKGQLKGTGLAVAGITVPVVFIFFILPMLLAILMPALGKTRQLAQRIMCSTNLSGLGKAIVVYTNDYNDAYPSTDGWCDVLIEDCDVTPEQFCCPSSDAKVGKSSYAININVAGKKVSEVSPDTVLLFETNPAVNPAGGPEILSTDNHQRDGCNVLFADGHEKFVKTPELSALRWTSE
;
A
#
# COMPACT_ATOMS: atom_id res chain seq x y z
N MET A 1 21.65 -27.78 61.20
CA MET A 1 20.96 -28.48 60.07
C MET A 1 20.73 -29.92 60.38
N TYR A 2 19.68 -30.53 59.84
CA TYR A 2 19.40 -31.96 60.02
C TYR A 2 19.98 -32.80 58.89
N CYS A 3 20.52 -33.97 59.20
CA CYS A 3 21.05 -34.90 58.21
C CYS A 3 19.90 -35.53 57.42
N PRO A 4 19.84 -35.43 56.07
CA PRO A 4 18.75 -35.98 55.26
C PRO A 4 18.72 -37.51 55.25
N LYS A 5 19.74 -38.18 55.73
CA LYS A 5 19.84 -39.62 55.73
C LYS A 5 19.53 -40.32 57.06
N CYS A 6 19.86 -39.70 58.21
CA CYS A 6 19.63 -40.28 59.56
C CYS A 6 18.85 -39.37 60.49
N GLY A 7 18.44 -38.18 60.06
CA GLY A 7 17.64 -37.26 60.83
C GLY A 7 18.36 -36.55 62.02
N SER A 8 19.65 -36.85 62.28
CA SER A 8 20.35 -36.28 63.41
C SER A 8 20.70 -34.79 63.19
N GLN A 9 20.59 -34.01 64.26
CA GLN A 9 20.91 -32.59 64.27
C GLN A 9 22.42 -32.39 64.26
N ASN A 10 22.94 -31.55 63.32
CA ASN A 10 24.35 -31.19 63.20
C ASN A 10 24.50 -29.69 63.31
N SER A 11 25.69 -29.22 63.67
CA SER A 11 26.00 -27.80 63.75
C SER A 11 25.95 -27.15 62.34
N GLU A 12 25.62 -25.87 62.30
CA GLU A 12 25.68 -25.12 61.03
C GLU A 12 27.12 -25.09 60.48
N GLY A 13 27.30 -25.50 59.21
CA GLY A 13 28.61 -25.59 58.57
C GLY A 13 29.32 -26.94 58.68
N ALA A 14 28.75 -27.96 59.35
CA ALA A 14 29.34 -29.30 59.42
C ALA A 14 29.38 -29.95 58.03
N LYS A 15 30.55 -30.34 57.55
CA LYS A 15 30.76 -31.03 56.26
C LYS A 15 30.38 -32.49 56.28
N VAL A 16 30.35 -33.10 57.47
CA VAL A 16 30.06 -34.51 57.68
C VAL A 16 29.12 -34.72 58.84
N CYS A 17 28.16 -35.62 58.74
CA CYS A 17 27.22 -35.93 59.83
C CYS A 17 27.93 -36.68 60.95
N ARG A 18 27.73 -36.19 62.20
CA ARG A 18 28.33 -36.78 63.38
C ARG A 18 27.84 -38.21 63.70
N SER A 19 26.65 -38.53 63.30
CA SER A 19 26.02 -39.84 63.59
C SER A 19 26.21 -40.92 62.52
N CYS A 20 26.29 -40.57 61.26
CA CYS A 20 26.37 -41.52 60.15
C CYS A 20 27.56 -41.31 59.22
N SER A 21 28.48 -40.35 59.55
CA SER A 21 29.70 -40.02 58.81
C SER A 21 29.51 -39.74 57.32
N LYS A 22 28.30 -39.41 56.89
CA LYS A 22 28.03 -39.08 55.48
C LYS A 22 28.20 -37.56 55.24
N PRO A 23 28.66 -37.16 54.08
CA PRO A 23 28.78 -35.74 53.75
C PRO A 23 27.44 -35.04 53.81
N LEU A 24 27.40 -33.90 54.47
CA LEU A 24 26.25 -33.00 54.53
C LEU A 24 26.34 -31.98 53.40
N PRO A 25 25.24 -31.64 52.74
CA PRO A 25 25.28 -30.60 51.74
C PRO A 25 25.65 -29.26 52.34
N VAL A 26 26.79 -28.72 52.01
CA VAL A 26 27.28 -27.42 52.44
C VAL A 26 26.46 -26.38 51.64
N LEU A 27 25.92 -25.36 52.33
CA LEU A 27 25.14 -24.26 51.71
C LEU A 27 25.90 -23.53 50.59
N SER A 28 27.26 -23.64 50.55
CA SER A 28 28.11 -23.09 49.49
C SER A 28 27.96 -23.82 48.15
N ASP A 29 27.61 -25.12 48.14
CA ASP A 29 27.48 -25.87 46.88
C ASP A 29 26.11 -25.66 46.21
N ILE A 30 25.13 -25.15 46.99
CA ILE A 30 23.80 -24.82 46.44
C ILE A 30 23.80 -23.49 45.69
N SER A 31 24.76 -22.58 46.02
CA SER A 31 24.84 -21.27 45.39
C SER A 31 25.59 -21.25 44.05
N GLN A 32 26.29 -22.35 43.68
CA GLN A 32 27.08 -22.42 42.45
C GLN A 32 26.53 -23.41 41.38
N ALA A 33 25.44 -24.10 41.64
CA ALA A 33 24.71 -24.72 40.57
C ALA A 33 24.06 -23.62 39.69
N GLY A 34 24.86 -23.04 38.81
CA GLY A 34 24.47 -21.94 37.92
C GLY A 34 23.19 -22.32 37.19
N VAL A 35 22.09 -21.69 37.60
CA VAL A 35 20.80 -21.89 36.95
C VAL A 35 20.92 -21.42 35.50
N LYS A 36 21.00 -22.35 34.56
CA LYS A 36 21.21 -22.06 33.14
C LYS A 36 19.95 -21.43 32.57
N THR A 37 20.13 -20.34 31.83
CA THR A 37 19.04 -19.74 31.07
C THR A 37 18.63 -20.67 29.94
N SER A 38 17.36 -20.83 29.70
CA SER A 38 16.86 -21.66 28.59
C SER A 38 17.29 -21.07 27.25
N ALA A 39 18.01 -21.85 26.45
CA ALA A 39 18.41 -21.44 25.11
C ALA A 39 17.21 -21.05 24.24
N LEU A 40 16.07 -21.73 24.39
CA LEU A 40 14.81 -21.40 23.69
C LEU A 40 14.26 -20.01 24.09
N ALA A 41 14.44 -19.62 25.36
CA ALA A 41 14.02 -18.31 25.83
C ALA A 41 14.90 -17.18 25.23
N ILE A 42 16.20 -17.43 25.08
CA ILE A 42 17.13 -16.50 24.43
C ILE A 42 16.75 -16.38 22.94
N TRP A 43 16.60 -17.48 22.25
CA TRP A 43 16.23 -17.48 20.82
C TRP A 43 14.88 -16.83 20.57
N SER A 44 13.89 -17.06 21.42
CA SER A 44 12.58 -16.40 21.35
C SER A 44 12.71 -14.87 21.39
N PHE A 45 13.51 -14.33 22.28
CA PHE A 45 13.75 -12.89 22.40
C PHE A 45 14.51 -12.33 21.20
N VAL A 46 15.57 -13.01 20.75
CA VAL A 46 16.37 -12.61 19.58
C VAL A 46 15.50 -12.59 18.33
N LEU A 47 14.69 -13.63 18.10
CA LEU A 47 13.78 -13.71 16.96
C LEU A 47 12.68 -12.64 17.02
N ALA A 48 12.21 -12.28 18.21
CA ALA A 48 11.25 -11.19 18.38
C ALA A 48 11.84 -9.82 18.00
N LEU A 49 13.10 -9.57 18.36
CA LEU A 49 13.81 -8.34 17.96
C LEU A 49 14.07 -8.29 16.44
N ILE A 50 14.53 -9.40 15.86
CA ILE A 50 14.72 -9.49 14.41
C ILE A 50 13.37 -9.33 13.68
N GLY A 51 12.29 -9.84 14.24
CA GLY A 51 10.93 -9.72 13.71
C GLY A 51 10.45 -8.28 13.57
N LEU A 52 10.94 -7.39 14.39
CA LEU A 52 10.66 -5.95 14.29
C LEU A 52 11.22 -5.37 12.98
N PHE A 53 12.37 -5.85 12.52
CA PHE A 53 13.04 -5.38 11.29
C PHE A 53 12.59 -6.14 10.03
N THR A 54 12.15 -7.39 10.16
CA THR A 54 11.79 -8.27 9.02
C THR A 54 10.28 -8.37 8.78
N LEU A 55 9.51 -7.31 9.15
CA LEU A 55 8.05 -7.24 8.89
C LEU A 55 7.30 -8.55 9.23
N MET A 56 7.53 -9.08 10.42
CA MET A 56 6.79 -10.21 11.01
C MET A 56 7.11 -11.63 10.49
N ILE A 57 7.99 -11.85 9.54
CA ILE A 57 8.31 -13.21 9.08
C ILE A 57 8.81 -14.10 10.23
N THR A 58 9.53 -13.50 11.20
CA THR A 58 10.07 -14.21 12.37
C THR A 58 9.15 -14.15 13.61
N ALA A 59 8.01 -13.46 13.54
CA ALA A 59 7.08 -13.35 14.68
C ALA A 59 6.44 -14.70 15.05
N LEU A 60 6.03 -15.49 14.06
CA LEU A 60 5.48 -16.82 14.28
C LEU A 60 6.51 -17.77 14.92
N PRO A 61 7.74 -17.93 14.40
CA PRO A 61 8.78 -18.69 15.09
C PRO A 61 9.09 -18.19 16.51
N ALA A 62 9.14 -16.87 16.74
CA ALA A 62 9.36 -16.30 18.06
C ALA A 62 8.28 -16.67 19.07
N LEU A 63 7.01 -16.61 18.64
CA LEU A 63 5.85 -17.01 19.46
C LEU A 63 5.90 -18.49 19.83
N ILE A 64 6.19 -19.35 18.87
CA ILE A 64 6.30 -20.82 19.10
C ILE A 64 7.45 -21.11 20.07
N CYS A 65 8.64 -20.54 19.82
CA CYS A 65 9.79 -20.71 20.71
C CYS A 65 9.53 -20.17 22.12
N GLY A 66 8.79 -19.05 22.25
CA GLY A 66 8.40 -18.46 23.52
C GLY A 66 7.50 -19.38 24.33
N ILE A 67 6.46 -19.95 23.70
CA ILE A 67 5.54 -20.88 24.34
C ILE A 67 6.25 -22.16 24.77
N ILE A 68 7.04 -22.78 23.88
CA ILE A 68 7.82 -23.99 24.20
C ILE A 68 8.83 -23.70 25.33
N GLY A 69 9.47 -22.51 25.28
CA GLY A 69 10.39 -22.04 26.33
C GLY A 69 9.72 -21.96 27.71
N LEU A 70 8.53 -21.34 27.79
CA LEU A 70 7.75 -21.25 29.04
C LEU A 70 7.36 -22.61 29.59
N VAL A 71 6.87 -23.50 28.74
CA VAL A 71 6.49 -24.88 29.13
C VAL A 71 7.70 -25.64 29.66
N LYS A 72 8.88 -25.52 29.00
CA LYS A 72 10.10 -26.18 29.41
C LYS A 72 10.64 -25.63 30.73
N ILE A 73 10.61 -24.29 30.92
CA ILE A 73 11.01 -23.65 32.18
C ILE A 73 10.07 -24.08 33.32
N GLY A 74 8.75 -24.09 33.09
CA GLY A 74 7.79 -24.53 34.11
C GLY A 74 7.98 -25.98 34.55
N LYS A 75 8.33 -26.90 33.63
CA LYS A 75 8.61 -28.32 33.94
C LYS A 75 9.96 -28.54 34.63
N SER A 76 10.88 -27.59 34.59
CA SER A 76 12.26 -27.76 35.11
C SER A 76 12.39 -27.65 36.62
N LYS A 77 11.31 -27.45 37.37
CA LYS A 77 11.31 -27.32 38.86
C LYS A 77 12.38 -26.35 39.38
N GLY A 78 12.60 -25.22 38.69
CA GLY A 78 13.56 -24.19 39.10
C GLY A 78 15.00 -24.35 38.60
N GLN A 79 15.29 -25.39 37.83
CA GLN A 79 16.63 -25.60 37.25
C GLN A 79 16.94 -24.73 36.03
N LEU A 80 15.92 -24.18 35.38
CA LEU A 80 16.04 -23.26 34.24
C LEU A 80 15.49 -21.88 34.59
N LYS A 81 16.25 -20.84 34.23
CA LYS A 81 15.83 -19.43 34.31
C LYS A 81 15.57 -18.89 32.90
N GLY A 82 14.86 -17.75 32.78
CA GLY A 82 14.61 -17.08 31.52
C GLY A 82 13.13 -16.86 31.23
N THR A 83 12.26 -16.95 32.24
CA THR A 83 10.81 -16.68 32.13
C THR A 83 10.55 -15.30 31.54
N GLY A 84 11.30 -14.26 31.98
CA GLY A 84 11.14 -12.91 31.45
C GLY A 84 11.44 -12.79 29.94
N LEU A 85 12.50 -13.48 29.48
CA LEU A 85 12.84 -13.51 28.05
C LEU A 85 11.80 -14.25 27.20
N ALA A 86 11.28 -15.36 27.73
CA ALA A 86 10.23 -16.13 27.06
C ALA A 86 8.90 -15.34 27.00
N VAL A 87 8.54 -14.64 28.07
CA VAL A 87 7.39 -13.74 28.12
C VAL A 87 7.57 -12.58 27.15
N ALA A 88 8.74 -11.91 27.14
CA ALA A 88 9.04 -10.84 26.18
C ALA A 88 8.94 -11.32 24.72
N GLY A 89 9.44 -12.53 24.43
CA GLY A 89 9.33 -13.14 23.10
C GLY A 89 7.88 -13.42 22.64
N ILE A 90 6.92 -13.47 23.56
CA ILE A 90 5.48 -13.60 23.26
C ILE A 90 4.81 -12.23 23.22
N THR A 91 5.09 -11.37 24.20
CA THR A 91 4.40 -10.07 24.33
C THR A 91 4.75 -9.11 23.20
N VAL A 92 6.01 -9.06 22.76
CA VAL A 92 6.45 -8.16 21.69
C VAL A 92 5.69 -8.41 20.37
N PRO A 93 5.61 -9.65 19.82
CA PRO A 93 4.81 -9.92 18.62
C PRO A 93 3.32 -9.62 18.81
N VAL A 94 2.75 -9.95 19.97
CA VAL A 94 1.33 -9.70 20.27
C VAL A 94 1.02 -8.20 20.26
N VAL A 95 1.81 -7.39 20.96
CA VAL A 95 1.66 -5.93 20.97
C VAL A 95 1.83 -5.37 19.57
N PHE A 96 2.80 -5.85 18.81
CA PHE A 96 3.01 -5.41 17.43
C PHE A 96 1.79 -5.69 16.55
N ILE A 97 1.25 -6.92 16.59
CA ILE A 97 0.11 -7.32 15.76
C ILE A 97 -1.15 -6.53 16.12
N PHE A 98 -1.45 -6.38 17.41
CA PHE A 98 -2.73 -5.82 17.84
C PHE A 98 -2.75 -4.29 17.94
N PHE A 99 -1.60 -3.63 18.14
CA PHE A 99 -1.54 -2.20 18.33
C PHE A 99 -0.74 -1.48 17.24
N ILE A 100 0.47 -1.93 16.96
CA ILE A 100 1.37 -1.22 16.05
C ILE A 100 0.96 -1.44 14.58
N LEU A 101 0.65 -2.68 14.19
CA LEU A 101 0.27 -2.98 12.81
C LEU A 101 -1.02 -2.27 12.37
N PRO A 102 -2.13 -2.28 13.13
CA PRO A 102 -3.32 -1.51 12.78
C PRO A 102 -3.07 0.00 12.73
N MET A 103 -2.23 0.53 13.63
CA MET A 103 -1.85 1.94 13.63
C MET A 103 -1.08 2.31 12.35
N LEU A 104 -0.13 1.48 11.92
CA LEU A 104 0.61 1.67 10.67
C LEU A 104 -0.32 1.60 9.45
N LEU A 105 -1.25 0.62 9.43
CA LEU A 105 -2.23 0.50 8.34
C LEU A 105 -3.16 1.71 8.28
N ALA A 106 -3.58 2.26 9.42
CA ALA A 106 -4.41 3.46 9.48
C ALA A 106 -3.71 4.70 8.88
N ILE A 107 -2.39 4.81 9.01
CA ILE A 107 -1.59 5.87 8.39
C ILE A 107 -1.36 5.59 6.90
N LEU A 108 -1.17 4.32 6.52
CA LEU A 108 -0.83 3.92 5.16
C LEU A 108 -2.03 3.99 4.21
N MET A 109 -3.26 3.68 4.69
CA MET A 109 -4.47 3.70 3.87
C MET A 109 -4.73 5.05 3.16
N PRO A 110 -4.70 6.21 3.84
CA PRO A 110 -4.91 7.49 3.18
C PRO A 110 -3.80 7.84 2.19
N ALA A 111 -2.56 7.42 2.46
CA ALA A 111 -1.44 7.61 1.52
C ALA A 111 -1.62 6.78 0.24
N LEU A 112 -2.01 5.51 0.36
CA LEU A 112 -2.33 4.64 -0.78
C LEU A 112 -3.52 5.16 -1.59
N GLY A 113 -4.54 5.71 -0.93
CA GLY A 113 -5.67 6.36 -1.61
C GLY A 113 -5.23 7.48 -2.54
N LYS A 114 -4.39 8.41 -2.06
CA LYS A 114 -3.84 9.52 -2.86
C LYS A 114 -2.97 9.03 -4.01
N THR A 115 -2.13 8.03 -3.78
CA THR A 115 -1.27 7.45 -4.82
C THR A 115 -2.10 6.80 -5.92
N ARG A 116 -3.16 6.07 -5.56
CA ARG A 116 -4.08 5.48 -6.54
C ARG A 116 -4.78 6.54 -7.38
N GLN A 117 -5.26 7.62 -6.77
CA GLN A 117 -5.88 8.73 -7.49
C GLN A 117 -4.92 9.39 -8.49
N LEU A 118 -3.67 9.62 -8.06
CA LEU A 118 -2.64 10.17 -8.94
C LEU A 118 -2.35 9.22 -10.12
N ALA A 119 -2.23 7.92 -9.87
CA ALA A 119 -2.03 6.93 -10.92
C ALA A 119 -3.21 6.90 -11.92
N GLN A 120 -4.45 6.94 -11.44
CA GLN A 120 -5.62 7.02 -12.30
C GLN A 120 -5.65 8.31 -13.13
N ARG A 121 -5.30 9.46 -12.55
CA ARG A 121 -5.17 10.73 -13.28
C ARG A 121 -4.16 10.65 -14.41
N ILE A 122 -2.98 10.05 -14.16
CA ILE A 122 -1.94 9.85 -15.18
C ILE A 122 -2.44 8.89 -16.27
N MET A 123 -3.18 7.83 -15.93
CA MET A 123 -3.74 6.93 -16.93
C MET A 123 -4.78 7.64 -17.81
N CYS A 124 -5.67 8.46 -17.22
CA CYS A 124 -6.63 9.27 -18.02
C CYS A 124 -5.92 10.26 -18.94
N SER A 125 -4.85 10.92 -18.46
CA SER A 125 -3.98 11.79 -19.24
C SER A 125 -3.31 11.05 -20.40
N THR A 126 -2.77 9.85 -20.15
CA THR A 126 -2.15 9.00 -21.17
C THR A 126 -3.18 8.57 -22.24
N ASN A 127 -4.39 8.20 -21.83
CA ASN A 127 -5.48 7.87 -22.77
C ASN A 127 -5.79 9.08 -23.64
N LEU A 128 -5.96 10.26 -23.04
CA LEU A 128 -6.26 11.49 -23.76
C LEU A 128 -5.15 11.88 -24.73
N SER A 129 -3.87 11.74 -24.34
CA SER A 129 -2.72 11.93 -25.23
C SER A 129 -2.70 10.94 -26.38
N GLY A 130 -3.10 9.68 -26.13
CA GLY A 130 -3.24 8.66 -27.16
C GLY A 130 -4.32 9.01 -28.18
N LEU A 131 -5.49 9.46 -27.71
CA LEU A 131 -6.58 9.96 -28.57
C LEU A 131 -6.13 11.18 -29.39
N GLY A 132 -5.35 12.08 -28.79
CA GLY A 132 -4.77 13.21 -29.51
C GLY A 132 -3.86 12.80 -30.66
N LYS A 133 -3.03 11.76 -30.47
CA LYS A 133 -2.19 11.20 -31.54
C LYS A 133 -3.03 10.58 -32.65
N ALA A 134 -4.09 9.87 -32.29
CA ALA A 134 -5.03 9.31 -33.27
C ALA A 134 -5.72 10.41 -34.08
N ILE A 135 -6.10 11.52 -33.45
CA ILE A 135 -6.65 12.68 -34.15
C ILE A 135 -5.64 13.27 -35.14
N VAL A 136 -4.35 13.35 -34.78
CA VAL A 136 -3.32 13.79 -35.72
C VAL A 136 -3.20 12.86 -36.92
N VAL A 137 -3.27 11.54 -36.73
CA VAL A 137 -3.32 10.57 -37.83
C VAL A 137 -4.56 10.82 -38.71
N TYR A 138 -5.73 10.93 -38.08
CA TYR A 138 -6.96 11.24 -38.76
C TYR A 138 -6.88 12.52 -39.62
N THR A 139 -6.37 13.64 -39.06
CA THR A 139 -6.27 14.91 -39.79
C THR A 139 -5.38 14.81 -41.01
N ASN A 140 -4.30 14.01 -40.98
CA ASN A 140 -3.43 13.79 -42.13
C ASN A 140 -4.15 13.09 -43.29
N ASP A 141 -5.08 12.19 -42.98
CA ASP A 141 -5.83 11.42 -44.01
C ASP A 141 -7.10 12.15 -44.49
N TYR A 142 -7.63 13.07 -43.68
CA TYR A 142 -8.90 13.75 -43.92
C TYR A 142 -8.74 15.29 -44.13
N ASN A 143 -7.84 15.69 -45.01
CA ASN A 143 -7.65 17.08 -45.50
C ASN A 143 -7.40 18.11 -44.39
N ASP A 144 -6.59 17.77 -43.39
CA ASP A 144 -6.30 18.60 -42.19
C ASP A 144 -7.55 18.98 -41.38
N ALA A 145 -8.64 18.23 -41.45
CA ALA A 145 -9.85 18.50 -40.70
C ALA A 145 -9.94 17.62 -39.44
N TYR A 146 -10.33 18.20 -38.32
CA TYR A 146 -10.68 17.45 -37.11
C TYR A 146 -11.92 16.56 -37.33
N PRO A 147 -12.06 15.45 -36.60
CA PRO A 147 -13.27 14.63 -36.66
C PRO A 147 -14.53 15.46 -36.42
N SER A 148 -15.64 15.12 -37.09
CA SER A 148 -16.93 15.75 -36.86
C SER A 148 -17.52 15.28 -35.50
N THR A 149 -18.53 15.98 -35.00
CA THR A 149 -19.21 15.58 -33.75
C THR A 149 -19.88 14.21 -33.84
N ASP A 150 -20.32 13.83 -35.03
CA ASP A 150 -21.05 12.59 -35.24
C ASP A 150 -20.08 11.41 -35.38
N GLY A 151 -20.13 10.49 -34.43
CA GLY A 151 -19.36 9.25 -34.48
C GLY A 151 -17.84 9.43 -34.31
N TRP A 152 -17.34 10.52 -33.73
CA TRP A 152 -15.90 10.80 -33.65
C TRP A 152 -15.11 9.69 -32.94
N CYS A 153 -15.70 9.00 -31.94
CA CYS A 153 -15.07 7.85 -31.30
C CYS A 153 -15.00 6.65 -32.26
N ASP A 154 -16.09 6.41 -33.00
CA ASP A 154 -16.18 5.25 -33.90
C ASP A 154 -15.19 5.38 -35.05
N VAL A 155 -15.07 6.58 -35.63
CA VAL A 155 -14.09 6.89 -36.69
C VAL A 155 -12.65 6.68 -36.21
N LEU A 156 -12.29 7.11 -34.99
CA LEU A 156 -10.95 6.87 -34.45
C LEU A 156 -10.67 5.39 -34.17
N ILE A 157 -11.69 4.62 -33.83
CA ILE A 157 -11.56 3.16 -33.65
C ILE A 157 -11.36 2.48 -35.02
N GLU A 158 -12.14 2.85 -36.04
CA GLU A 158 -12.14 2.21 -37.34
C GLU A 158 -10.90 2.60 -38.18
N ASP A 159 -10.54 3.88 -38.21
CA ASP A 159 -9.53 4.42 -39.11
C ASP A 159 -8.15 4.66 -38.47
N CYS A 160 -8.08 4.80 -37.13
CA CYS A 160 -6.84 5.18 -36.42
C CYS A 160 -6.36 4.13 -35.43
N ASP A 161 -6.88 2.90 -35.46
CA ASP A 161 -6.46 1.76 -34.62
C ASP A 161 -6.54 2.05 -33.11
N VAL A 162 -7.52 2.89 -32.69
CA VAL A 162 -7.76 3.19 -31.28
C VAL A 162 -8.60 2.08 -30.65
N THR A 163 -8.16 1.57 -29.50
CA THR A 163 -8.96 0.57 -28.78
C THR A 163 -10.12 1.22 -28.03
N PRO A 164 -11.30 0.57 -27.97
CA PRO A 164 -12.48 1.13 -27.28
C PRO A 164 -12.24 1.42 -25.79
N GLU A 165 -11.34 0.68 -25.14
CA GLU A 165 -10.94 0.87 -23.73
C GLU A 165 -10.24 2.22 -23.49
N GLN A 166 -9.58 2.77 -24.51
CA GLN A 166 -8.84 4.03 -24.43
C GLN A 166 -9.78 5.23 -24.24
N PHE A 167 -11.05 5.09 -24.61
CA PHE A 167 -12.09 6.10 -24.35
C PHE A 167 -12.60 6.09 -22.91
N CYS A 168 -12.22 5.09 -22.09
CA CYS A 168 -12.67 4.95 -20.72
C CYS A 168 -11.61 5.52 -19.75
N CYS A 169 -11.95 6.58 -19.01
CA CYS A 169 -11.12 7.03 -17.89
C CYS A 169 -11.24 6.03 -16.72
N PRO A 170 -10.13 5.50 -16.16
CA PRO A 170 -10.17 4.56 -15.03
C PRO A 170 -10.78 5.12 -13.74
N SER A 171 -10.96 6.43 -13.65
CA SER A 171 -11.61 7.12 -12.53
C SER A 171 -13.11 7.34 -12.74
N SER A 172 -13.63 7.04 -13.94
CA SER A 172 -15.05 7.18 -14.28
C SER A 172 -15.76 5.82 -14.25
N ASP A 173 -17.09 5.85 -14.31
CA ASP A 173 -17.92 4.66 -14.45
C ASP A 173 -18.13 4.23 -15.92
N ALA A 174 -17.30 4.75 -16.84
CA ALA A 174 -17.40 4.42 -18.25
C ALA A 174 -17.15 2.94 -18.49
N LYS A 175 -17.95 2.39 -19.42
CA LYS A 175 -17.79 1.04 -19.96
C LYS A 175 -17.52 1.15 -21.46
N VAL A 176 -16.92 0.13 -22.03
CA VAL A 176 -16.74 0.01 -23.48
C VAL A 176 -18.04 0.33 -24.20
N GLY A 177 -17.95 1.18 -25.23
CA GLY A 177 -19.10 1.76 -25.95
C GLY A 177 -19.54 3.13 -25.43
N LYS A 178 -18.92 3.65 -24.36
CA LYS A 178 -19.08 5.03 -23.90
C LYS A 178 -17.73 5.69 -23.70
N SER A 179 -17.65 6.97 -24.04
CA SER A 179 -16.44 7.77 -23.81
C SER A 179 -16.56 8.65 -22.57
N SER A 180 -15.49 8.71 -21.78
CA SER A 180 -15.28 9.68 -20.71
C SER A 180 -14.65 10.98 -21.20
N TYR A 181 -14.40 11.07 -22.49
CA TYR A 181 -13.78 12.24 -23.14
C TYR A 181 -14.73 12.76 -24.20
N ALA A 182 -14.87 14.06 -24.30
CA ALA A 182 -15.68 14.75 -25.28
C ALA A 182 -14.83 15.54 -26.25
N ILE A 183 -15.26 15.65 -27.51
CA ILE A 183 -14.69 16.58 -28.47
C ILE A 183 -15.33 17.95 -28.34
N ASN A 184 -14.52 19.02 -28.44
CA ASN A 184 -15.01 20.39 -28.42
C ASN A 184 -15.80 20.69 -29.71
N ILE A 185 -17.09 20.96 -29.54
CA ILE A 185 -18.01 21.25 -30.65
C ILE A 185 -17.56 22.45 -31.50
N ASN A 186 -16.83 23.41 -30.92
CA ASN A 186 -16.33 24.57 -31.62
C ASN A 186 -15.08 24.28 -32.49
N VAL A 187 -14.49 23.10 -32.34
CA VAL A 187 -13.29 22.64 -33.07
C VAL A 187 -13.63 21.51 -34.04
N ALA A 188 -14.57 20.65 -33.67
CA ALA A 188 -14.99 19.51 -34.48
C ALA A 188 -15.33 19.92 -35.92
N GLY A 189 -14.78 19.17 -36.89
CA GLY A 189 -14.97 19.41 -38.33
C GLY A 189 -14.22 20.61 -38.91
N LYS A 190 -13.56 21.43 -38.11
CA LYS A 190 -12.73 22.55 -38.60
C LYS A 190 -11.35 22.07 -39.06
N LYS A 191 -10.69 22.86 -39.92
CA LYS A 191 -9.30 22.60 -40.27
C LYS A 191 -8.36 22.96 -39.13
N VAL A 192 -7.29 22.20 -39.00
CA VAL A 192 -6.23 22.43 -37.99
C VAL A 192 -5.71 23.86 -38.06
N SER A 193 -5.53 24.39 -39.29
CA SER A 193 -5.06 25.79 -39.52
C SER A 193 -6.02 26.87 -39.04
N GLU A 194 -7.28 26.54 -38.82
CA GLU A 194 -8.32 27.49 -38.37
C GLU A 194 -8.48 27.52 -36.84
N VAL A 195 -7.73 26.67 -36.13
CA VAL A 195 -7.85 26.51 -34.68
C VAL A 195 -6.58 26.98 -34.00
N SER A 196 -6.73 27.86 -33.00
CA SER A 196 -5.59 28.34 -32.21
C SER A 196 -4.98 27.19 -31.38
N PRO A 197 -3.64 27.07 -31.30
CA PRO A 197 -2.96 25.97 -30.61
C PRO A 197 -3.39 25.75 -29.14
N ASP A 198 -3.79 26.81 -28.44
CA ASP A 198 -4.22 26.82 -27.05
C ASP A 198 -5.72 26.59 -26.86
N THR A 199 -6.44 26.26 -27.94
CA THR A 199 -7.87 25.90 -27.88
C THR A 199 -8.04 24.45 -27.39
N VAL A 200 -8.99 24.23 -26.50
CA VAL A 200 -9.37 22.90 -26.04
C VAL A 200 -9.85 22.06 -27.21
N LEU A 201 -9.26 20.89 -27.41
CA LEU A 201 -9.64 19.91 -28.42
C LEU A 201 -10.48 18.77 -27.83
N LEU A 202 -9.93 18.09 -26.83
CA LEU A 202 -10.64 17.05 -26.05
C LEU A 202 -10.59 17.38 -24.57
N PHE A 203 -11.60 16.95 -23.85
CA PHE A 203 -11.69 17.16 -22.39
C PHE A 203 -12.48 16.05 -21.71
N GLU A 204 -12.33 15.90 -20.40
CA GLU A 204 -13.06 14.90 -19.63
C GLU A 204 -14.50 15.33 -19.39
N THR A 205 -15.42 14.36 -19.54
CA THR A 205 -16.86 14.51 -19.37
C THR A 205 -17.46 13.31 -18.64
N ASN A 206 -18.76 13.38 -18.34
CA ASN A 206 -19.53 12.21 -17.89
C ASN A 206 -19.69 11.21 -19.04
N PRO A 207 -19.63 9.88 -18.75
CA PRO A 207 -19.64 8.85 -19.81
C PRO A 207 -20.88 8.92 -20.71
N ALA A 208 -20.67 9.14 -22.01
CA ALA A 208 -21.71 9.18 -23.03
C ALA A 208 -21.24 8.51 -24.34
N VAL A 209 -22.14 8.31 -25.27
CA VAL A 209 -21.84 7.83 -26.64
C VAL A 209 -21.46 9.03 -27.50
N ASN A 210 -20.25 9.02 -28.08
CA ASN A 210 -19.71 10.10 -28.92
C ASN A 210 -19.95 11.51 -28.34
N PRO A 211 -19.57 11.79 -27.07
CA PRO A 211 -19.91 13.08 -26.46
C PRO A 211 -19.18 14.22 -27.16
N ALA A 212 -19.92 15.26 -27.49
CA ALA A 212 -19.44 16.50 -28.08
C ALA A 212 -20.14 17.69 -27.42
N GLY A 213 -19.39 18.74 -27.10
CA GLY A 213 -19.94 19.94 -26.46
C GLY A 213 -18.84 20.93 -26.10
N GLY A 214 -19.15 21.84 -25.18
CA GLY A 214 -18.26 22.84 -24.66
C GLY A 214 -18.06 22.74 -23.14
N PRO A 215 -17.78 23.88 -22.46
CA PRO A 215 -17.55 23.92 -21.01
C PRO A 215 -18.73 23.39 -20.20
N GLU A 216 -19.95 23.40 -20.74
CA GLU A 216 -21.19 22.98 -20.09
C GLU A 216 -21.26 21.48 -19.78
N ILE A 217 -20.56 20.64 -20.56
CA ILE A 217 -20.50 19.19 -20.33
C ILE A 217 -19.18 18.71 -19.70
N LEU A 218 -18.25 19.65 -19.42
CA LEU A 218 -16.99 19.31 -18.75
C LEU A 218 -17.28 18.77 -17.36
N SER A 219 -16.65 17.66 -16.98
CA SER A 219 -16.81 17.06 -15.67
C SER A 219 -15.48 16.97 -14.92
N THR A 220 -15.52 17.34 -13.66
CA THR A 220 -14.40 17.16 -12.71
C THR A 220 -14.65 15.98 -11.75
N ASP A 221 -15.81 15.32 -11.86
CA ASP A 221 -16.22 14.27 -10.91
C ASP A 221 -15.31 13.05 -11.00
N ASN A 222 -14.72 12.76 -12.16
CA ASN A 222 -13.74 11.67 -12.35
C ASN A 222 -12.51 11.81 -11.44
N HIS A 223 -12.16 13.03 -11.05
CA HIS A 223 -10.98 13.35 -10.23
C HIS A 223 -11.34 14.07 -8.93
N GLN A 224 -12.47 13.68 -8.30
CA GLN A 224 -12.93 14.18 -6.99
C GLN A 224 -13.11 15.70 -6.92
N ARG A 225 -13.42 16.31 -8.07
CA ARG A 225 -13.61 17.77 -8.26
C ARG A 225 -12.33 18.59 -8.12
N ASP A 226 -11.15 17.94 -8.11
CA ASP A 226 -9.86 18.64 -8.11
C ASP A 226 -9.59 19.36 -9.45
N GLY A 227 -10.10 18.84 -10.55
CA GLY A 227 -9.91 19.31 -11.91
C GLY A 227 -10.18 18.21 -12.92
N CYS A 228 -9.75 18.41 -14.17
CA CYS A 228 -9.88 17.44 -15.25
C CYS A 228 -8.66 17.49 -16.19
N ASN A 229 -8.44 16.42 -16.96
CA ASN A 229 -7.47 16.40 -18.03
C ASN A 229 -8.07 17.04 -19.28
N VAL A 230 -7.28 17.86 -19.95
CA VAL A 230 -7.64 18.59 -21.17
C VAL A 230 -6.53 18.40 -22.19
N LEU A 231 -6.90 18.12 -23.43
CA LEU A 231 -6.00 18.09 -24.59
C LEU A 231 -6.26 19.36 -25.41
N PHE A 232 -5.19 20.02 -25.81
CA PHE A 232 -5.25 21.22 -26.63
C PHE A 232 -4.99 20.90 -28.11
N ALA A 233 -5.32 21.85 -28.99
CA ALA A 233 -5.21 21.69 -30.44
C ALA A 233 -3.75 21.49 -30.92
N ASP A 234 -2.75 21.95 -30.17
CA ASP A 234 -1.34 21.69 -30.43
C ASP A 234 -0.86 20.28 -30.01
N GLY A 235 -1.76 19.48 -29.42
CA GLY A 235 -1.48 18.10 -29.00
C GLY A 235 -0.90 17.99 -27.58
N HIS A 236 -0.65 19.08 -26.86
CA HIS A 236 -0.25 18.97 -25.47
C HIS A 236 -1.46 18.67 -24.59
N GLU A 237 -1.25 17.87 -23.55
CA GLU A 237 -2.27 17.59 -22.54
C GLU A 237 -1.86 18.22 -21.20
N LYS A 238 -2.88 18.61 -20.42
CA LYS A 238 -2.67 19.20 -19.10
C LYS A 238 -3.81 18.85 -18.16
N PHE A 239 -3.44 18.51 -16.93
CA PHE A 239 -4.43 18.49 -15.85
C PHE A 239 -4.70 19.93 -15.38
N VAL A 240 -5.92 20.39 -15.57
CA VAL A 240 -6.37 21.75 -15.22
C VAL A 240 -7.18 21.68 -13.93
N LYS A 241 -6.77 22.45 -12.92
CA LYS A 241 -7.47 22.50 -11.65
C LYS A 241 -8.81 23.21 -11.79
N THR A 242 -9.80 22.83 -10.97
CA THR A 242 -11.16 23.43 -11.03
C THR A 242 -11.18 24.95 -11.03
N PRO A 243 -10.39 25.69 -10.23
CA PRO A 243 -10.38 27.16 -10.30
C PRO A 243 -9.84 27.76 -11.61
N GLU A 244 -9.04 26.99 -12.36
CA GLU A 244 -8.37 27.42 -13.61
C GLU A 244 -9.22 27.11 -14.84
N LEU A 245 -10.31 26.32 -14.72
CA LEU A 245 -11.14 25.87 -15.86
C LEU A 245 -11.81 27.03 -16.59
N SER A 246 -12.15 28.11 -15.88
CA SER A 246 -12.75 29.30 -16.50
C SER A 246 -11.81 30.08 -17.44
N ALA A 247 -10.51 29.83 -17.34
CA ALA A 247 -9.51 30.47 -18.19
C ALA A 247 -9.24 29.69 -19.49
N LEU A 248 -9.86 28.51 -19.68
CA LEU A 248 -9.69 27.70 -20.87
C LEU A 248 -10.29 28.38 -22.09
N ARG A 249 -9.58 28.28 -23.23
CA ARG A 249 -10.06 28.76 -24.52
C ARG A 249 -10.89 27.65 -25.19
N TRP A 250 -12.15 27.96 -25.51
CA TRP A 250 -13.09 27.02 -26.12
C TRP A 250 -13.40 27.35 -27.58
N THR A 251 -13.06 28.53 -28.05
CA THR A 251 -13.31 29.00 -29.42
C THR A 251 -12.00 29.30 -30.12
N SER A 252 -11.99 29.22 -31.43
CA SER A 252 -10.83 29.45 -32.29
C SER A 252 -10.55 30.94 -32.58
N GLU A 253 -11.34 31.85 -31.99
CA GLU A 253 -11.15 33.29 -32.13
C GLU A 253 -10.10 33.85 -31.15
#